data_17baf0dc5296109f88788a33ad1b9dfb
#
_entry.id   17baf0dc5296109f88788a33ad1b9dfb
#
_cell.length_a   1.000
_cell.length_b   1.000
_cell.length_c   1.000
_cell.angle_alpha   90.00
_cell.angle_beta   90.00
_cell.angle_gamma   90.00
#
_symmetry.space_group_name_H-M   'P 1'
#
loop_
_entity.id
_entity.type
_entity.pdbx_description
1 polymer ?
#
loop_
_entity_poly.entity_id
_entity_poly.type
_entity_poly.pdbx_seq_one_letter_code
_entity_poly.pdbx_strand_id
1 'polypeptide(L)'
;MPTQPSPSPVLAGKIVLIIEDDPIMLRNLAQWFQQAGCKVTVAHDGVEGMEAFGKLRPDVVVTDIIMPNREGVETLMSIKALDPDVKVLAISGGGRLGSTDLLTMVQGLGADAVMAKPFRSTDVVSAVARLLQPSDG
;
A
#
# COMPACT_ATOMS: atom_id res chain seq x y z
N MET A 1 4.85 7.58 -24.99
CA MET A 1 3.87 6.78 -24.24
C MET A 1 3.89 7.17 -22.78
N PRO A 2 2.78 7.45 -22.24
CA PRO A 2 2.76 7.78 -20.83
C PRO A 2 3.12 6.56 -19.99
N THR A 3 4.02 6.76 -19.04
CA THR A 3 4.39 5.74 -18.07
C THR A 3 3.63 5.91 -16.78
N GLN A 4 2.73 6.89 -16.73
CA GLN A 4 2.01 7.23 -15.54
C GLN A 4 0.58 6.71 -15.60
N PRO A 5 0.02 6.37 -14.45
CA PRO A 5 -1.35 5.85 -14.44
C PRO A 5 -2.35 6.90 -14.89
N SER A 6 -3.38 6.44 -15.55
CA SER A 6 -4.51 7.29 -15.92
C SER A 6 -5.54 7.29 -14.79
N PRO A 7 -6.37 8.33 -14.70
CA PRO A 7 -7.46 8.31 -13.74
C PRO A 7 -8.35 7.08 -13.91
N SER A 8 -8.83 6.57 -12.81
CA SER A 8 -9.66 5.36 -12.79
C SER A 8 -10.96 5.63 -12.04
N PRO A 9 -12.10 5.22 -12.57
CA PRO A 9 -13.37 5.40 -11.84
C PRO A 9 -13.37 4.69 -10.48
N VAL A 10 -12.69 3.53 -10.39
CA VAL A 10 -12.63 2.79 -9.13
C VAL A 10 -11.86 3.57 -8.07
N LEU A 11 -10.82 4.30 -8.49
CA LEU A 11 -9.93 4.98 -7.57
C LEU A 11 -10.32 6.43 -7.31
N ALA A 12 -11.23 7.00 -8.10
CA ALA A 12 -11.58 8.40 -7.97
C ALA A 12 -12.11 8.72 -6.57
N GLY A 13 -11.45 9.63 -5.87
CA GLY A 13 -11.84 10.05 -4.53
C GLY A 13 -11.49 9.08 -3.42
N LYS A 14 -10.91 7.94 -3.73
CA LYS A 14 -10.52 6.97 -2.69
C LYS A 14 -9.35 7.50 -1.88
N ILE A 15 -9.36 7.21 -0.59
CA ILE A 15 -8.32 7.65 0.33
C ILE A 15 -7.25 6.56 0.42
N VAL A 16 -6.03 6.92 0.06
CA VAL A 16 -4.88 6.03 0.10
C VAL A 16 -3.89 6.54 1.13
N LEU A 17 -3.53 5.70 2.08
CA LEU A 17 -2.47 5.99 3.03
C LEU A 17 -1.23 5.21 2.59
N ILE A 18 -0.13 5.91 2.38
CA ILE A 18 1.13 5.30 1.95
C ILE A 18 2.14 5.39 3.09
N ILE A 19 2.67 4.26 3.50
CA ILE A 19 3.69 4.19 4.56
C ILE A 19 4.96 3.64 3.94
N GLU A 20 5.99 4.47 3.85
CA GLU A 20 7.23 4.13 3.17
C GLU A 20 8.37 4.99 3.71
N ASP A 21 9.45 4.38 4.15
CA ASP A 21 10.57 5.11 4.72
C ASP A 21 11.52 5.70 3.66
N ASP A 22 11.55 5.15 2.46
CA ASP A 22 12.36 5.71 1.38
C ASP A 22 11.67 6.94 0.80
N PRO A 23 12.26 8.13 0.93
CA PRO A 23 11.57 9.36 0.49
C PRO A 23 11.32 9.43 -1.01
N ILE A 24 12.19 8.81 -1.81
CA ILE A 24 12.01 8.81 -3.26
C ILE A 24 10.82 7.94 -3.63
N MET A 25 10.77 6.73 -3.10
CA MET A 25 9.65 5.82 -3.36
C MET A 25 8.34 6.41 -2.83
N LEU A 26 8.37 7.01 -1.65
CA LEU A 26 7.19 7.64 -1.07
C LEU A 26 6.63 8.71 -2.00
N ARG A 27 7.49 9.58 -2.51
CA ARG A 27 7.08 10.64 -3.43
C ARG A 27 6.50 10.06 -4.72
N ASN A 28 7.14 9.04 -5.26
CA ASN A 28 6.68 8.42 -6.50
C ASN A 28 5.30 7.79 -6.31
N LEU A 29 5.12 7.02 -5.26
CA LEU A 29 3.84 6.39 -4.97
C LEU A 29 2.75 7.44 -4.79
N ALA A 30 3.04 8.50 -4.03
CA ALA A 30 2.06 9.56 -3.80
C ALA A 30 1.63 10.19 -5.12
N GLN A 31 2.59 10.50 -5.98
CA GLN A 31 2.31 11.13 -7.27
C GLN A 31 1.46 10.21 -8.15
N TRP A 32 1.81 8.93 -8.21
CA TRP A 32 1.09 7.99 -9.06
C TRP A 32 -0.37 7.84 -8.63
N PHE A 33 -0.61 7.75 -7.32
CA PHE A 33 -1.99 7.63 -6.85
C PHE A 33 -2.78 8.92 -6.98
N GLN A 34 -2.13 10.08 -6.80
CA GLN A 34 -2.78 11.36 -7.06
C GLN A 34 -3.20 11.47 -8.52
N GLN A 35 -2.35 11.06 -9.43
CA GLN A 35 -2.67 11.08 -10.86
C GLN A 35 -3.81 10.13 -11.20
N ALA A 36 -3.94 9.06 -10.44
CA ALA A 36 -5.04 8.11 -10.63
C ALA A 36 -6.37 8.60 -10.05
N GLY A 37 -6.36 9.73 -9.35
CA GLY A 37 -7.59 10.32 -8.81
C GLY A 37 -7.81 10.13 -7.32
N CYS A 38 -6.82 9.56 -6.62
CA CYS A 38 -6.94 9.29 -5.19
C CYS A 38 -6.63 10.52 -4.35
N LYS A 39 -7.16 10.52 -3.13
CA LYS A 39 -6.71 11.42 -2.08
C LYS A 39 -5.61 10.70 -1.31
N VAL A 40 -4.41 11.28 -1.30
CA VAL A 40 -3.23 10.60 -0.79
C VAL A 40 -2.75 11.24 0.49
N THR A 41 -2.46 10.41 1.48
CA THR A 41 -1.75 10.81 2.69
C THR A 41 -0.51 9.94 2.81
N VAL A 42 0.59 10.54 3.22
CA VAL A 42 1.86 9.82 3.32
C VAL A 42 2.34 9.77 4.76
N ALA A 43 3.07 8.72 5.07
CA ALA A 43 3.73 8.57 6.36
C ALA A 43 5.10 7.95 6.12
N HIS A 44 6.09 8.37 6.91
CA HIS A 44 7.47 7.93 6.72
C HIS A 44 7.81 6.69 7.54
N ASP A 45 6.97 6.34 8.49
CA ASP A 45 7.19 5.17 9.33
C ASP A 45 5.88 4.68 9.90
N GLY A 46 5.94 3.60 10.66
CA GLY A 46 4.76 2.99 11.23
C GLY A 46 4.05 3.86 12.25
N VAL A 47 4.79 4.68 13.00
CA VAL A 47 4.19 5.56 14.00
C VAL A 47 3.32 6.61 13.33
N GLU A 48 3.89 7.31 12.35
CA GLU A 48 3.12 8.29 11.56
C GLU A 48 1.95 7.62 10.85
N GLY A 49 2.19 6.40 10.33
CA GLY A 49 1.17 5.65 9.63
C GLY A 49 -0.03 5.34 10.52
N MET A 50 0.23 4.91 11.74
CA MET A 50 -0.86 4.59 12.66
C MET A 50 -1.62 5.84 13.08
N GLU A 51 -0.94 6.96 13.27
CA GLU A 51 -1.62 8.22 13.56
C GLU A 51 -2.54 8.62 12.41
N ALA A 52 -2.02 8.57 11.20
CA ALA A 52 -2.80 8.92 10.03
C ALA A 52 -3.98 7.97 9.84
N PHE A 53 -3.75 6.69 10.05
CA PHE A 53 -4.79 5.68 9.92
C PHE A 53 -5.96 5.96 10.86
N GLY A 54 -5.66 6.30 12.09
CA GLY A 54 -6.70 6.58 13.08
C GLY A 54 -7.54 7.80 12.76
N LYS A 55 -6.95 8.80 12.07
CA LYS A 55 -7.63 10.04 11.75
C LYS A 55 -8.41 9.97 10.43
N LEU A 56 -7.89 9.23 9.46
CA LEU A 56 -8.37 9.32 8.08
C LEU A 56 -9.34 8.22 7.68
N ARG A 57 -9.24 7.07 8.28
CA ARG A 57 -9.98 5.89 7.84
C ARG A 57 -9.82 5.66 6.34
N PRO A 58 -8.61 5.30 5.90
CA PRO A 58 -8.36 5.13 4.46
C PRO A 58 -9.12 3.94 3.89
N ASP A 59 -9.34 3.99 2.59
CA ASP A 59 -9.91 2.84 1.86
C ASP A 59 -8.88 1.76 1.65
N VAL A 60 -7.61 2.16 1.48
CA VAL A 60 -6.52 1.24 1.26
C VAL A 60 -5.24 1.81 1.87
N VAL A 61 -4.41 0.91 2.37
CA VAL A 61 -3.08 1.25 2.88
C VAL A 61 -2.05 0.54 2.00
N VAL A 62 -1.07 1.31 1.51
CA VAL A 62 0.08 0.77 0.80
C VAL A 62 1.27 0.92 1.73
N THR A 63 1.83 -0.19 2.18
CA THR A 63 2.88 -0.13 3.18
C THR A 63 4.06 -1.01 2.80
N ASP A 64 5.26 -0.47 2.93
CA ASP A 64 6.47 -1.27 2.85
C ASP A 64 6.55 -2.13 4.12
N ILE A 65 6.81 -3.40 3.95
CA ILE A 65 6.94 -4.32 5.07
C ILE A 65 8.38 -4.58 5.47
N ILE A 66 9.32 -4.24 4.59
CA ILE A 66 10.75 -4.39 4.90
C ILE A 66 11.29 -3.03 5.28
N MET A 67 11.07 -2.68 6.52
CA MET A 67 11.64 -1.49 7.12
C MET A 67 12.49 -1.93 8.31
N PRO A 68 13.46 -1.13 8.71
CA PRO A 68 14.25 -1.46 9.89
C PRO A 68 13.34 -1.76 11.08
N ASN A 69 13.72 -2.71 11.90
CA ASN A 69 13.05 -3.03 13.15
C ASN A 69 11.65 -3.62 12.99
N ARG A 70 11.35 -4.20 11.83
CA ARG A 70 10.08 -4.90 11.58
C ARG A 70 8.83 -4.01 11.66
N GLU A 71 9.01 -2.72 11.57
CA GLU A 71 7.88 -1.79 11.71
C GLU A 71 6.75 -2.08 10.72
N GLY A 72 7.11 -2.49 9.50
CA GLY A 72 6.11 -2.74 8.47
C GLY A 72 5.17 -3.87 8.82
N VAL A 73 5.71 -4.96 9.35
CA VAL A 73 4.90 -6.12 9.75
C VAL A 73 4.00 -5.76 10.92
N GLU A 74 4.56 -5.10 11.93
CA GLU A 74 3.79 -4.69 13.09
C GLU A 74 2.69 -3.71 12.72
N THR A 75 3.00 -2.79 11.82
CA THR A 75 2.01 -1.82 11.32
C THR A 75 0.87 -2.53 10.60
N LEU A 76 1.19 -3.48 9.73
CA LEU A 76 0.18 -4.27 9.03
C LEU A 76 -0.75 -4.97 10.02
N MET A 77 -0.19 -5.63 11.01
CA MET A 77 -0.97 -6.35 11.99
C MET A 77 -1.87 -5.41 12.79
N SER A 78 -1.33 -4.26 13.18
CA SER A 78 -2.10 -3.27 13.93
C SER A 78 -3.26 -2.71 13.12
N ILE A 79 -3.01 -2.41 11.86
CA ILE A 79 -4.05 -1.88 10.97
C ILE A 79 -5.18 -2.90 10.82
N LYS A 80 -4.84 -4.14 10.55
CA LYS A 80 -5.85 -5.18 10.35
C LYS A 80 -6.61 -5.50 11.63
N ALA A 81 -5.96 -5.34 12.78
CA ALA A 81 -6.65 -5.52 14.05
C ALA A 81 -7.68 -4.42 14.29
N LEU A 82 -7.35 -3.18 13.90
CA LEU A 82 -8.26 -2.04 14.09
C LEU A 82 -9.38 -2.02 13.07
N ASP A 83 -9.10 -2.44 11.85
CA ASP A 83 -10.10 -2.45 10.78
C ASP A 83 -9.84 -3.64 9.87
N PRO A 84 -10.48 -4.78 10.14
CA PRO A 84 -10.29 -5.96 9.30
C PRO A 84 -10.73 -5.79 7.86
N ASP A 85 -11.56 -4.79 7.58
CA ASP A 85 -12.11 -4.59 6.24
C ASP A 85 -11.26 -3.69 5.36
N VAL A 86 -10.32 -2.93 5.94
CA VAL A 86 -9.46 -2.08 5.12
C VAL A 86 -8.55 -2.95 4.26
N LYS A 87 -8.35 -2.52 3.02
CA LYS A 87 -7.46 -3.26 2.12
C LYS A 87 -6.02 -2.81 2.35
N VAL A 88 -5.10 -3.76 2.34
CA VAL A 88 -3.68 -3.48 2.52
C VAL A 88 -2.89 -4.13 1.40
N LEU A 89 -2.13 -3.29 0.68
CA LEU A 89 -1.13 -3.74 -0.28
C LEU A 89 0.23 -3.65 0.40
N ALA A 90 0.87 -4.79 0.60
CA ALA A 90 2.19 -4.83 1.20
C ALA A 90 3.25 -4.79 0.10
N ILE A 91 4.25 -3.95 0.27
CA ILE A 91 5.36 -3.83 -0.67
C ILE A 91 6.60 -4.43 -0.03
N SER A 92 7.25 -5.31 -0.75
CA SER A 92 8.45 -5.99 -0.30
C SER A 92 9.65 -5.46 -1.08
N GLY A 93 10.62 -4.93 -0.39
CA GLY A 93 11.88 -4.51 -1.02
C GLY A 93 12.72 -5.71 -1.36
N GLY A 94 13.02 -5.77 -2.57
CA GLY A 94 13.84 -6.60 -3.31
C GLY A 94 14.59 -7.79 -2.81
N GLY A 95 15.29 -8.18 -3.54
CA GLY A 95 16.41 -8.99 -3.71
C GLY A 95 16.44 -10.21 -2.83
N ARG A 96 17.08 -10.07 -1.72
CA ARG A 96 17.35 -11.22 -0.87
C ARG A 96 16.14 -11.78 -0.15
N LEU A 97 15.17 -10.92 0.07
CA LEU A 97 13.98 -11.29 0.82
C LEU A 97 12.75 -11.44 -0.06
N GLY A 98 12.96 -11.40 -1.37
CA GLY A 98 11.88 -11.62 -2.33
C GLY A 98 11.48 -13.07 -2.43
N SER A 99 11.75 -13.84 -1.40
CA SER A 99 11.39 -15.24 -1.42
C SER A 99 9.89 -15.40 -1.32
N THR A 100 9.41 -16.49 -1.89
CA THR A 100 8.02 -16.90 -1.79
C THR A 100 7.58 -17.00 -0.33
N ASP A 101 8.50 -17.37 0.55
CA ASP A 101 8.20 -17.55 1.97
C ASP A 101 7.78 -16.24 2.63
N LEU A 102 8.49 -15.14 2.33
CA LEU A 102 8.14 -13.85 2.90
C LEU A 102 6.77 -13.38 2.41
N LEU A 103 6.52 -13.52 1.11
CA LEU A 103 5.24 -13.13 0.54
C LEU A 103 4.10 -13.92 1.15
N THR A 104 4.28 -15.22 1.32
CA THR A 104 3.28 -16.09 1.93
C THR A 104 3.03 -15.68 3.38
N MET A 105 4.09 -15.39 4.12
CA MET A 105 3.98 -14.97 5.51
C MET A 105 3.15 -13.69 5.62
N VAL A 106 3.45 -12.72 4.79
CA VAL A 106 2.77 -11.42 4.86
C VAL A 106 1.30 -11.53 4.50
N GLN A 107 0.97 -12.37 3.53
CA GLN A 107 -0.43 -12.64 3.22
C GLN A 107 -1.12 -13.31 4.40
N GLY A 108 -0.44 -14.22 5.07
CA GLY A 108 -0.98 -14.87 6.26
C GLY A 108 -1.21 -13.91 7.42
N LEU A 109 -0.49 -12.80 7.44
CA LEU A 109 -0.66 -11.77 8.48
C LEU A 109 -1.77 -10.78 8.15
N GLY A 110 -2.39 -10.90 6.99
CA GLY A 110 -3.56 -10.10 6.66
C GLY A 110 -3.43 -9.17 5.47
N ALA A 111 -2.28 -9.14 4.79
CA ALA A 111 -2.16 -8.34 3.58
C ALA A 111 -3.09 -8.89 2.51
N ASP A 112 -3.82 -8.01 1.86
CA ASP A 112 -4.77 -8.39 0.81
C ASP A 112 -4.07 -8.62 -0.52
N ALA A 113 -2.93 -7.97 -0.72
CA ALA A 113 -2.07 -8.20 -1.87
C ALA A 113 -0.64 -7.89 -1.49
N VAL A 114 0.29 -8.45 -2.23
CA VAL A 114 1.72 -8.24 -2.00
C VAL A 114 2.39 -7.95 -3.34
N MET A 115 3.33 -7.02 -3.33
CA MET A 115 4.05 -6.65 -4.54
C MET A 115 5.53 -6.47 -4.23
N ALA A 116 6.38 -7.06 -5.05
CA ALA A 116 7.83 -6.98 -4.88
C ALA A 116 8.40 -5.83 -5.70
N LYS A 117 9.36 -5.11 -5.13
CA LYS A 117 10.13 -4.11 -5.87
C LYS A 117 11.16 -4.82 -6.76
N PRO A 118 11.47 -4.32 -7.95
CA PRO A 118 10.90 -3.12 -8.56
C PRO A 118 9.57 -3.39 -9.26
N PHE A 119 8.72 -2.38 -9.33
CA PHE A 119 7.43 -2.47 -10.03
C PHE A 119 7.19 -1.18 -10.81
N ARG A 120 6.25 -1.24 -11.75
CA ARG A 120 5.85 -0.08 -12.52
C ARG A 120 4.71 0.64 -11.81
N SER A 121 4.58 1.94 -12.11
CA SER A 121 3.47 2.72 -11.58
C SER A 121 2.12 2.09 -11.92
N THR A 122 1.98 1.61 -13.15
CA THR A 122 0.72 0.98 -13.58
C THR A 122 0.43 -0.31 -12.81
N ASP A 123 1.48 -1.05 -12.44
CA ASP A 123 1.29 -2.30 -11.70
C ASP A 123 0.75 -2.05 -10.30
N VAL A 124 1.32 -1.10 -9.59
CA VAL A 124 0.90 -0.83 -8.21
C VAL A 124 -0.49 -0.19 -8.17
N VAL A 125 -0.75 0.73 -9.09
CA VAL A 125 -2.07 1.38 -9.16
C VAL A 125 -3.14 0.37 -9.55
N SER A 126 -2.86 -0.51 -10.51
CA SER A 126 -3.80 -1.55 -10.92
C SER A 126 -4.09 -2.53 -9.79
N ALA A 127 -3.06 -2.88 -9.01
CA ALA A 127 -3.26 -3.78 -7.88
C ALA A 127 -4.22 -3.19 -6.86
N VAL A 128 -4.07 -1.91 -6.54
CA VAL A 128 -4.96 -1.24 -5.60
C VAL A 128 -6.37 -1.13 -6.19
N ALA A 129 -6.49 -0.81 -7.48
CA ALA A 129 -7.79 -0.74 -8.12
C ALA A 129 -8.53 -2.07 -8.01
N ARG A 130 -7.83 -3.18 -8.20
CA ARG A 130 -8.45 -4.50 -8.05
C ARG A 130 -8.90 -4.76 -6.62
N LEU A 131 -8.12 -4.33 -5.63
CA LEU A 131 -8.51 -4.50 -4.24
C LEU A 131 -9.77 -3.73 -3.88
N LEU A 132 -9.97 -2.58 -4.52
CA LEU A 132 -11.08 -1.69 -4.19
C LEU A 132 -12.30 -1.90 -5.09
N GLN A 133 -12.21 -2.77 -6.09
CA GLN A 133 -13.37 -3.09 -6.91
C GLN A 133 -14.44 -3.77 -6.07
N PRO A 134 -15.71 -3.38 -6.26
CA PRO A 134 -16.78 -4.09 -5.57
C PRO A 134 -16.78 -5.55 -5.96
N SER A 135 -17.04 -6.40 -4.96
CA SER A 135 -17.20 -7.81 -5.22
C SER A 135 -18.52 -8.03 -5.97
N ASP A 136 -18.47 -8.84 -7.01
CA ASP A 136 -19.66 -9.16 -7.77
C ASP A 136 -20.50 -10.26 -7.14
N GLY A 137 -20.26 -10.52 -5.91
CA GLY A 137 -21.10 -11.44 -5.15
C GLY A 137 -20.64 -12.85 -5.20
#